data_1f3863cc9c8af2fe348a62c058a8c1f3
#
_entry.id   1f3863cc9c8af2fe348a62c058a8c1f3
#
_cell.length_a   1.000
_cell.length_b   1.000
_cell.length_c   1.000
_cell.angle_alpha   90.00
_cell.angle_beta   90.00
_cell.angle_gamma   90.00
#
_symmetry.space_group_name_H-M   'P 1'
#
loop_
_entity.id
_entity.type
_entity.pdbx_description
1 polymer ?
#
loop_
_entity_poly.entity_id
_entity_poly.type
_entity_poly.pdbx_seq_one_letter_code
_entity_poly.pdbx_strand_id
1 'polypeptide(L)'
;MRIMKEKAVRVIAAALLVTMLATVGCGGGGAANETESDTLSQATATDTTPETVPDRIPESDTEGATSPETDAPATEAPGTDAPATEAPETDAPATEAPETDAPATEAPATEAPETAPETETETETEAAGKEPIDMDQLSDLDKETVPFWKTDTMYNESTTFIVRDDGSITAKLYFRPTAILSVKSNDLKTTYTEGVDYVWDGESNTLTLPAGSAIPYFTQNDIHGKDENGNYIEAFPTWDDQGRSRFGDALYCVGAFLYEKQIAVTYTYEFGSWDGPVTTLQTDRLPKTMAKIAALQEAGDDEQALNVVFYGDSIFTGCDSSKMYNREPFQCSFPDYIKLVMEEKYGIRVKRYNPSVGGMDSTWGVENTAQVTQRAPDLVFIGFGMNDGGKKGRVVAKNIEKIMENIRAEYPDCEFVVVAPMVPNAEAGFLSTHGQFSHAYEALAGEGVAYVDMFRFHDKLLKQKDFISMSGNNVNHPNDWLIRVYTMNLLSVFFPYE
;
A
#
# COMPACT_ATOMS: atom_id res chain seq x y z
N MET A 1 -10.80 -30.08 -0.07
CA MET A 1 -11.61 -29.29 -1.02
C MET A 1 -12.71 -28.46 -0.33
N ARG A 2 -13.42 -28.98 0.68
CA ARG A 2 -14.46 -28.22 1.42
C ARG A 2 -13.87 -27.08 2.26
N ILE A 3 -12.76 -27.31 2.96
CA ILE A 3 -12.04 -26.34 3.80
C ILE A 3 -11.45 -25.20 2.97
N MET A 4 -10.95 -25.47 1.76
CA MET A 4 -10.42 -24.42 0.87
C MET A 4 -11.54 -23.54 0.28
N LYS A 5 -12.72 -24.09 0.01
CA LYS A 5 -13.88 -23.29 -0.43
C LYS A 5 -14.41 -22.38 0.68
N GLU A 6 -14.40 -22.84 1.94
CA GLU A 6 -14.81 -21.99 3.08
C GLU A 6 -13.80 -20.86 3.34
N LYS A 7 -12.50 -21.11 3.19
CA LYS A 7 -11.47 -20.05 3.30
C LYS A 7 -11.59 -19.03 2.17
N ALA A 8 -11.81 -19.46 0.92
CA ALA A 8 -11.99 -18.56 -0.21
C ALA A 8 -13.25 -17.69 -0.08
N VAL A 9 -14.36 -18.26 0.40
CA VAL A 9 -15.61 -17.51 0.64
C VAL A 9 -15.42 -16.49 1.78
N ARG A 10 -14.66 -16.84 2.83
CA ARG A 10 -14.38 -15.90 3.93
C ARG A 10 -13.46 -14.76 3.50
N VAL A 11 -12.48 -15.01 2.64
CA VAL A 11 -11.60 -13.96 2.09
C VAL A 11 -12.38 -13.01 1.18
N ILE A 12 -13.29 -13.50 0.34
CA ILE A 12 -14.14 -12.68 -0.52
C ILE A 12 -15.12 -11.86 0.31
N ALA A 13 -15.73 -12.44 1.36
CA ALA A 13 -16.62 -11.72 2.26
C ALA A 13 -15.87 -10.64 3.06
N ALA A 14 -14.62 -10.91 3.48
CA ALA A 14 -13.78 -9.93 4.15
C ALA A 14 -13.39 -8.77 3.23
N ALA A 15 -13.03 -9.05 1.98
CA ALA A 15 -12.73 -8.02 1.00
C ALA A 15 -13.94 -7.12 0.70
N LEU A 16 -15.13 -7.70 0.55
CA LEU A 16 -16.37 -6.94 0.35
C LEU A 16 -16.74 -6.07 1.57
N LEU A 17 -16.49 -6.54 2.80
CA LEU A 17 -16.79 -5.76 4.00
C LEU A 17 -15.77 -4.64 4.23
N VAL A 18 -14.48 -4.82 3.89
CA VAL A 18 -13.47 -3.74 3.86
C VAL A 18 -13.90 -2.66 2.88
N THR A 19 -14.46 -3.02 1.73
CA THR A 19 -14.98 -2.06 0.77
C THR A 19 -16.17 -1.28 1.32
N MET A 20 -17.08 -1.94 2.05
CA MET A 20 -18.21 -1.25 2.70
C MET A 20 -17.76 -0.33 3.84
N LEU A 21 -16.77 -0.72 4.65
CA LEU A 21 -16.22 0.12 5.73
C LEU A 21 -15.40 1.29 5.18
N ALA A 22 -14.63 1.10 4.13
CA ALA A 22 -13.92 2.18 3.45
C ALA A 22 -14.89 3.18 2.80
N THR A 23 -16.03 2.73 2.26
CA THR A 23 -17.05 3.61 1.68
C THR A 23 -17.86 4.35 2.75
N VAL A 24 -18.08 3.76 3.94
CA VAL A 24 -18.76 4.42 5.06
C VAL A 24 -17.83 5.41 5.76
N GLY A 25 -16.52 5.15 5.82
CA GLY A 25 -15.53 6.09 6.32
C GLY A 25 -15.18 7.23 5.35
N CYS A 26 -15.39 7.04 4.04
CA CYS A 26 -15.17 8.04 3.00
C CYS A 26 -16.44 8.78 2.57
N GLY A 27 -17.60 8.47 3.15
CA GLY A 27 -18.92 9.03 2.79
C GLY A 27 -19.28 10.38 3.43
N GLY A 28 -18.31 11.16 3.87
CA GLY A 28 -18.48 12.51 4.44
C GLY A 28 -17.89 13.61 3.58
N GLY A 29 -18.29 13.74 2.31
CA GLY A 29 -17.85 14.85 1.48
C GLY A 29 -18.79 15.06 0.29
N GLY A 30 -19.75 15.98 0.47
CA GLY A 30 -20.81 16.27 -0.47
C GLY A 30 -20.30 16.73 -1.83
N ALA A 31 -21.14 16.47 -2.81
CA ALA A 31 -21.10 17.12 -4.10
C ALA A 31 -21.07 18.64 -3.92
N ALA A 32 -20.00 19.27 -4.36
CA ALA A 32 -19.97 20.72 -4.50
C ALA A 32 -19.70 21.03 -5.96
N ASN A 33 -20.65 21.75 -6.52
CA ASN A 33 -20.60 22.41 -7.78
C ASN A 33 -19.34 23.25 -7.95
N GLU A 34 -18.84 23.22 -9.20
CA GLU A 34 -17.94 24.23 -9.73
C GLU A 34 -18.52 25.63 -9.59
N THR A 35 -17.82 26.54 -8.99
CA THR A 35 -17.79 27.95 -9.37
C THR A 35 -16.44 28.53 -9.00
N GLU A 36 -15.80 29.05 -10.03
CA GLU A 36 -14.62 29.91 -10.01
C GLU A 36 -14.81 31.13 -9.09
N SER A 37 -13.76 31.54 -8.40
CA SER A 37 -13.25 32.90 -8.54
C SER A 37 -11.97 33.13 -7.76
N ASP A 38 -10.95 33.53 -8.48
CA ASP A 38 -9.79 34.28 -8.00
C ASP A 38 -10.21 35.48 -7.14
N THR A 39 -9.46 35.72 -6.08
CA THR A 39 -8.86 37.04 -5.82
C THR A 39 -7.91 36.97 -4.63
N LEU A 40 -6.64 37.17 -4.89
CA LEU A 40 -5.66 37.65 -3.93
C LEU A 40 -6.02 39.07 -3.49
N SER A 41 -6.09 39.34 -2.19
CA SER A 41 -5.88 40.69 -1.65
C SER A 41 -5.28 40.63 -0.26
N GLN A 42 -4.11 41.22 -0.14
CA GLN A 42 -3.42 41.54 1.10
C GLN A 42 -4.24 42.47 1.96
N ALA A 43 -4.30 42.27 3.27
CA ALA A 43 -4.48 43.35 4.24
C ALA A 43 -3.97 42.95 5.62
N THR A 44 -2.97 43.62 6.00
CA THR A 44 -2.43 44.10 7.29
C THR A 44 -3.15 43.76 8.59
N ALA A 45 -2.31 43.37 9.56
CA ALA A 45 -2.59 43.21 10.98
C ALA A 45 -3.08 44.47 11.68
N THR A 46 -4.05 44.35 12.57
CA THR A 46 -4.16 45.18 13.78
C THR A 46 -4.68 44.32 14.94
N ASP A 47 -3.95 44.43 16.00
CA ASP A 47 -4.06 44.01 17.38
C ASP A 47 -5.35 44.48 18.07
N THR A 48 -6.04 43.59 18.83
CA THR A 48 -6.71 43.93 20.11
C THR A 48 -7.16 42.66 20.86
N THR A 49 -6.73 42.56 22.09
CA THR A 49 -7.04 41.56 23.12
C THR A 49 -8.34 41.92 23.91
N PRO A 50 -8.72 41.13 24.96
CA PRO A 50 -9.94 40.32 24.95
C PRO A 50 -10.99 40.77 25.97
N GLU A 51 -12.22 40.29 25.85
CA GLU A 51 -13.22 40.43 26.95
C GLU A 51 -14.02 39.13 27.20
N THR A 52 -14.03 38.80 28.41
CA THR A 52 -14.68 37.90 29.37
C THR A 52 -16.04 37.29 29.03
N VAL A 53 -16.11 36.02 29.50
CA VAL A 53 -17.26 35.12 29.76
C VAL A 53 -18.36 35.80 30.63
N PRO A 54 -19.65 35.37 30.56
CA PRO A 54 -20.09 34.48 31.60
C PRO A 54 -21.08 33.35 31.21
N ASP A 55 -21.00 32.30 32.05
CA ASP A 55 -21.93 31.23 32.32
C ASP A 55 -23.42 31.55 32.23
N ARG A 56 -24.19 30.55 31.78
CA ARG A 56 -25.37 30.01 32.48
C ARG A 56 -26.02 28.85 31.75
N ILE A 57 -26.10 27.72 32.46
CA ILE A 57 -27.06 26.63 32.30
C ILE A 57 -28.43 27.09 32.88
N PRO A 58 -29.55 26.61 32.39
CA PRO A 58 -30.56 26.08 33.29
C PRO A 58 -31.02 24.64 32.94
N GLU A 59 -31.10 23.88 34.01
CA GLU A 59 -31.88 22.67 34.17
C GLU A 59 -33.41 23.00 34.22
N SER A 60 -34.20 21.99 33.93
CA SER A 60 -35.51 21.52 34.46
C SER A 60 -36.46 21.16 33.30
N ASP A 61 -37.35 20.23 33.32
CA ASP A 61 -37.85 19.26 34.28
C ASP A 61 -38.71 18.24 33.52
N THR A 62 -38.79 17.05 34.08
CA THR A 62 -39.66 15.91 33.91
C THR A 62 -41.14 16.17 33.55
N GLU A 63 -41.72 15.22 32.73
CA GLU A 63 -42.97 14.45 32.90
C GLU A 63 -43.28 13.78 31.56
N GLY A 64 -43.38 12.49 31.38
CA GLY A 64 -44.37 11.55 31.88
C GLY A 64 -45.51 11.35 30.87
N ALA A 65 -45.47 10.31 29.96
CA ALA A 65 -46.67 9.76 29.36
C ALA A 65 -46.44 8.35 28.79
N THR A 66 -47.20 7.48 29.29
CA THR A 66 -47.59 6.10 29.07
C THR A 66 -47.70 5.62 27.61
N SER A 67 -47.29 4.36 27.42
CA SER A 67 -47.61 3.47 26.29
C SER A 67 -49.10 3.18 26.15
N PRO A 68 -49.53 2.73 24.98
CA PRO A 68 -50.41 1.57 24.96
C PRO A 68 -49.86 0.39 24.15
N GLU A 69 -50.03 -0.78 24.75
CA GLU A 69 -49.93 -2.11 24.16
C GLU A 69 -50.91 -2.26 22.99
N THR A 70 -50.48 -2.91 21.92
CA THR A 70 -51.38 -3.54 20.95
C THR A 70 -50.90 -4.95 20.65
N ASP A 71 -51.73 -5.90 21.05
CA ASP A 71 -51.69 -7.31 20.73
C ASP A 71 -51.71 -7.56 19.22
N ALA A 72 -50.83 -8.46 18.77
CA ALA A 72 -50.92 -9.10 17.45
C ALA A 72 -51.02 -10.63 17.63
N PRO A 73 -51.96 -11.29 16.95
CA PRO A 73 -52.20 -12.71 17.15
C PRO A 73 -51.18 -13.59 16.43
N ALA A 74 -50.86 -14.70 17.10
CA ALA A 74 -50.06 -15.81 16.60
C ALA A 74 -50.73 -16.51 15.43
N THR A 75 -50.02 -16.69 14.32
CA THR A 75 -50.45 -17.54 13.21
C THR A 75 -49.54 -18.78 13.16
N GLU A 76 -50.17 -19.94 13.42
CA GLU A 76 -49.53 -21.25 13.31
C GLU A 76 -49.23 -21.59 11.84
N ALA A 77 -48.05 -22.12 11.58
CA ALA A 77 -47.67 -22.69 10.28
C ALA A 77 -47.95 -24.20 10.28
N PRO A 78 -48.52 -24.75 9.20
CA PRO A 78 -48.78 -26.17 9.11
C PRO A 78 -47.50 -26.96 8.75
N GLY A 79 -47.33 -28.08 9.48
CA GLY A 79 -46.29 -29.04 9.21
C GLY A 79 -46.54 -29.80 7.90
N THR A 80 -45.47 -29.99 7.13
CA THR A 80 -45.44 -30.91 5.99
C THR A 80 -44.44 -32.01 6.27
N ASP A 81 -44.97 -33.23 6.45
CA ASP A 81 -44.22 -34.48 6.49
C ASP A 81 -43.64 -34.78 5.11
N ALA A 82 -42.34 -35.00 5.06
CA ALA A 82 -41.66 -35.53 3.89
C ALA A 82 -41.29 -37.01 4.10
N PRO A 83 -41.62 -37.91 3.16
CA PRO A 83 -41.31 -39.32 3.28
C PRO A 83 -39.80 -39.62 3.07
N ALA A 84 -39.27 -40.51 3.92
CA ALA A 84 -37.92 -41.05 3.81
C ALA A 84 -37.79 -41.91 2.56
N THR A 85 -36.81 -41.59 1.71
CA THR A 85 -36.43 -42.43 0.58
C THR A 85 -35.08 -43.14 0.94
N GLU A 86 -35.17 -44.45 1.06
CA GLU A 86 -34.00 -45.34 1.23
C GLU A 86 -33.15 -45.33 -0.05
N ALA A 87 -31.82 -45.21 0.12
CA ALA A 87 -30.86 -45.36 -0.96
C ALA A 87 -30.45 -46.84 -1.14
N PRO A 88 -30.35 -47.32 -2.37
CA PRO A 88 -29.89 -48.70 -2.60
C PRO A 88 -28.37 -48.84 -2.40
N GLU A 89 -27.99 -49.86 -1.69
CA GLU A 89 -26.60 -50.34 -1.58
C GLU A 89 -26.14 -50.91 -2.93
N THR A 90 -25.03 -50.41 -3.44
CA THR A 90 -24.36 -50.99 -4.61
C THR A 90 -23.02 -51.57 -4.15
N ASP A 91 -22.94 -52.89 -4.16
CA ASP A 91 -21.71 -53.68 -4.02
C ASP A 91 -20.76 -53.37 -5.19
N ALA A 92 -19.55 -52.93 -4.86
CA ALA A 92 -18.45 -52.83 -5.84
C ALA A 92 -17.58 -54.09 -5.77
N PRO A 93 -17.30 -54.76 -6.90
CA PRO A 93 -16.39 -55.92 -6.89
C PRO A 93 -14.92 -55.44 -6.77
N ALA A 94 -14.18 -56.18 -5.92
CA ALA A 94 -12.74 -56.01 -5.78
C ALA A 94 -12.04 -56.47 -7.07
N THR A 95 -11.28 -55.56 -7.69
CA THR A 95 -10.40 -55.89 -8.81
C THR A 95 -8.98 -55.97 -8.29
N GLU A 96 -8.42 -57.19 -8.30
CA GLU A 96 -6.99 -57.46 -8.03
C GLU A 96 -6.14 -56.81 -9.16
N ALA A 97 -5.07 -56.11 -8.75
CA ALA A 97 -4.08 -55.57 -9.68
C ALA A 97 -3.08 -56.69 -10.06
N PRO A 98 -2.72 -56.85 -11.33
CA PRO A 98 -1.67 -57.75 -11.73
C PRO A 98 -0.28 -57.17 -11.41
N GLU A 99 0.55 -58.03 -10.78
CA GLU A 99 1.99 -57.81 -10.62
C GLU A 99 2.64 -57.84 -12.00
N THR A 100 3.30 -56.76 -12.40
CA THR A 100 4.18 -56.74 -13.57
C THR A 100 5.62 -56.55 -13.12
N ASP A 101 6.40 -57.58 -13.30
CA ASP A 101 7.86 -57.59 -13.24
C ASP A 101 8.41 -56.58 -14.27
N ALA A 102 9.14 -55.58 -13.79
CA ALA A 102 9.89 -54.65 -14.64
C ALA A 102 11.33 -55.19 -14.86
N PRO A 103 11.79 -55.37 -16.10
CA PRO A 103 13.18 -55.67 -16.34
C PRO A 103 14.06 -54.43 -16.08
N ALA A 104 15.17 -54.64 -15.40
CA ALA A 104 16.21 -53.65 -15.18
C ALA A 104 16.81 -53.21 -16.52
N THR A 105 16.58 -51.98 -16.92
CA THR A 105 17.24 -51.35 -18.06
C THR A 105 18.34 -50.41 -17.51
N GLU A 106 19.58 -50.73 -17.84
CA GLU A 106 20.72 -49.84 -17.58
C GLU A 106 20.54 -48.54 -18.33
N ALA A 107 20.63 -47.41 -17.63
CA ALA A 107 20.62 -46.08 -18.22
C ALA A 107 21.94 -45.82 -18.96
N PRO A 108 21.90 -45.35 -20.22
CA PRO A 108 23.10 -44.84 -20.86
C PRO A 108 23.53 -43.51 -20.23
N ALA A 109 24.85 -43.40 -19.98
CA ALA A 109 25.46 -42.15 -19.52
C ALA A 109 25.20 -41.05 -20.55
N THR A 110 24.37 -40.08 -20.19
CA THR A 110 24.19 -38.85 -20.98
C THR A 110 25.27 -37.86 -20.56
N GLU A 111 26.17 -37.56 -21.49
CA GLU A 111 27.10 -36.46 -21.36
C GLU A 111 26.30 -35.16 -21.12
N ALA A 112 26.73 -34.37 -20.13
CA ALA A 112 26.17 -33.06 -19.84
C ALA A 112 26.36 -32.17 -21.07
N PRO A 113 25.34 -31.40 -21.49
CA PRO A 113 25.56 -30.39 -22.52
C PRO A 113 26.48 -29.30 -21.99
N GLU A 114 27.47 -28.95 -22.81
CA GLU A 114 28.34 -27.78 -22.61
C GLU A 114 27.51 -26.57 -22.21
N THR A 115 27.86 -25.99 -21.08
CA THR A 115 27.38 -24.68 -20.64
C THR A 115 27.57 -23.65 -21.74
N ALA A 116 26.47 -23.15 -22.27
CA ALA A 116 26.49 -21.90 -23.03
C ALA A 116 27.15 -20.81 -22.17
N PRO A 117 27.92 -19.89 -22.75
CA PRO A 117 28.54 -18.84 -21.97
C PRO A 117 27.46 -18.04 -21.26
N GLU A 118 27.55 -17.99 -19.94
CA GLU A 118 26.83 -17.02 -19.13
C GLU A 118 27.17 -15.65 -19.72
N THR A 119 26.19 -15.01 -20.32
CA THR A 119 26.27 -13.59 -20.60
C THR A 119 26.25 -12.95 -19.23
N GLU A 120 27.42 -12.64 -18.70
CA GLU A 120 27.58 -11.70 -17.60
C GLU A 120 26.87 -10.44 -18.07
N THR A 121 25.65 -10.23 -17.58
CA THR A 121 25.03 -8.92 -17.60
C THR A 121 25.92 -8.10 -16.69
N GLU A 122 26.83 -7.33 -17.28
CA GLU A 122 27.54 -6.28 -16.58
C GLU A 122 26.49 -5.41 -15.94
N THR A 123 26.27 -5.64 -14.64
CA THR A 123 25.63 -4.66 -13.77
C THR A 123 26.66 -3.55 -13.69
N GLU A 124 26.62 -2.60 -14.63
CA GLU A 124 27.37 -1.38 -14.51
C GLU A 124 27.04 -0.78 -13.15
N THR A 125 28.01 -0.83 -12.27
CA THR A 125 28.05 -0.09 -11.03
C THR A 125 28.20 1.39 -11.41
N GLU A 126 27.13 2.02 -11.85
CA GLU A 126 27.09 3.47 -12.18
C GLU A 126 27.29 4.37 -10.95
N ALA A 127 27.49 3.78 -9.77
CA ALA A 127 27.63 4.55 -8.53
C ALA A 127 29.06 5.10 -8.27
N ALA A 128 30.05 4.71 -9.04
CA ALA A 128 31.41 5.18 -8.82
C ALA A 128 31.62 6.54 -9.52
N GLY A 129 31.33 7.65 -8.80
CA GLY A 129 31.70 9.00 -9.24
C GLY A 129 30.59 10.06 -9.22
N LYS A 130 29.36 9.73 -8.79
CA LYS A 130 28.30 10.72 -8.60
C LYS A 130 28.27 11.15 -7.12
N GLU A 131 28.14 12.44 -6.88
CA GLU A 131 27.90 13.00 -5.55
C GLU A 131 26.43 12.78 -5.18
N PRO A 132 26.09 12.63 -3.89
CA PRO A 132 24.70 12.54 -3.44
C PRO A 132 23.96 13.84 -3.74
N ILE A 133 22.66 13.75 -3.99
CA ILE A 133 21.79 14.92 -4.04
C ILE A 133 21.73 15.55 -2.66
N ASP A 134 22.08 16.84 -2.57
CA ASP A 134 22.09 17.61 -1.33
C ASP A 134 20.65 17.92 -0.87
N MET A 135 20.21 17.28 0.19
CA MET A 135 18.88 17.44 0.76
C MET A 135 18.57 18.86 1.24
N ASP A 136 19.57 19.64 1.61
CA ASP A 136 19.38 21.02 2.09
C ASP A 136 18.99 21.98 0.97
N GLN A 137 19.27 21.62 -0.28
CA GLN A 137 18.90 22.41 -1.46
C GLN A 137 17.51 22.07 -2.02
N LEU A 138 16.83 21.07 -1.47
CA LEU A 138 15.56 20.58 -1.98
C LEU A 138 14.37 21.33 -1.37
N SER A 139 13.32 21.49 -2.17
CA SER A 139 11.99 21.89 -1.68
C SER A 139 11.42 20.84 -0.72
N ASP A 140 10.40 21.16 0.05
CA ASP A 140 9.74 20.18 0.93
C ASP A 140 9.13 19.03 0.13
N LEU A 141 8.58 19.30 -1.06
CA LEU A 141 8.05 18.28 -1.96
C LEU A 141 9.17 17.36 -2.47
N ASP A 142 10.30 17.93 -2.89
CA ASP A 142 11.44 17.15 -3.35
C ASP A 142 12.04 16.29 -2.22
N LYS A 143 12.15 16.80 -0.98
CA LYS A 143 12.62 16.01 0.18
C LYS A 143 11.78 14.75 0.43
N GLU A 144 10.48 14.85 0.16
CA GLU A 144 9.56 13.72 0.33
C GLU A 144 9.58 12.73 -0.85
N THR A 145 10.02 13.17 -2.04
CA THR A 145 9.84 12.40 -3.28
C THR A 145 11.14 12.03 -3.99
N VAL A 146 12.28 12.65 -3.62
CA VAL A 146 13.59 12.26 -4.16
C VAL A 146 13.94 10.83 -3.72
N PRO A 147 14.40 9.97 -4.63
CA PRO A 147 14.78 8.62 -4.28
C PRO A 147 15.92 8.61 -3.25
N PHE A 148 15.70 7.94 -2.10
CA PHE A 148 16.72 7.88 -1.05
C PHE A 148 18.05 7.27 -1.54
N TRP A 149 18.02 6.37 -2.53
CA TRP A 149 19.24 5.80 -3.11
C TRP A 149 20.05 6.79 -3.98
N LYS A 150 19.58 8.02 -4.12
CA LYS A 150 20.28 9.13 -4.80
C LYS A 150 20.79 10.20 -3.81
N THR A 151 20.55 10.02 -2.52
CA THR A 151 20.94 10.92 -1.43
C THR A 151 21.85 10.20 -0.44
N ASP A 152 22.47 10.92 0.48
CA ASP A 152 23.14 10.39 1.66
C ASP A 152 22.28 10.51 2.94
N THR A 153 21.05 10.93 2.77
CA THR A 153 20.11 11.22 3.88
C THR A 153 18.79 10.49 3.69
N MET A 154 18.43 9.67 4.66
CA MET A 154 17.11 9.07 4.77
C MET A 154 16.18 10.05 5.49
N TYR A 155 15.19 10.58 4.77
CA TYR A 155 14.27 11.58 5.29
C TYR A 155 13.01 10.93 5.86
N ASN A 156 12.74 11.17 7.16
CA ASN A 156 11.55 10.68 7.89
C ASN A 156 11.23 9.19 7.62
N GLU A 157 12.23 8.31 7.75
CA GLU A 157 12.01 6.86 7.68
C GLU A 157 11.07 6.42 8.80
N SER A 158 10.01 5.71 8.44
CA SER A 158 9.11 5.13 9.43
C SER A 158 9.74 3.90 10.08
N THR A 159 9.73 3.83 11.40
CA THR A 159 10.07 2.62 12.16
C THR A 159 9.21 2.50 13.41
N THR A 160 9.28 1.33 14.08
CA THR A 160 8.52 1.03 15.30
C THR A 160 9.42 0.37 16.32
N PHE A 161 9.25 0.72 17.59
CA PHE A 161 9.88 0.00 18.68
C PHE A 161 9.05 -1.24 19.03
N ILE A 162 9.73 -2.36 19.16
CA ILE A 162 9.12 -3.66 19.46
C ILE A 162 9.89 -4.32 20.60
N VAL A 163 9.17 -4.90 21.57
CA VAL A 163 9.77 -5.73 22.61
C VAL A 163 10.33 -7.00 21.96
N ARG A 164 11.62 -7.26 22.11
CA ARG A 164 12.29 -8.45 21.59
C ARG A 164 12.30 -9.59 22.63
N ASP A 165 12.68 -10.79 22.19
CA ASP A 165 12.68 -12.00 23.04
C ASP A 165 13.60 -11.87 24.26
N ASP A 166 14.66 -11.07 24.17
CA ASP A 166 15.59 -10.77 25.27
C ASP A 166 15.08 -9.68 26.22
N GLY A 167 13.89 -9.15 25.97
CA GLY A 167 13.26 -8.09 26.75
C GLY A 167 13.72 -6.67 26.37
N SER A 168 14.66 -6.52 25.45
CA SER A 168 15.02 -5.21 24.90
C SER A 168 13.87 -4.63 24.06
N ILE A 169 13.79 -3.29 23.98
CA ILE A 169 12.79 -2.62 23.13
C ILE A 169 13.56 -1.87 22.05
N THR A 170 13.49 -2.36 20.82
CA THR A 170 14.32 -1.88 19.73
C THR A 170 13.53 -1.57 18.48
N ALA A 171 14.04 -0.61 17.69
CA ALA A 171 13.57 -0.27 16.35
C ALA A 171 14.73 -0.36 15.36
N LYS A 172 14.45 -0.86 14.15
CA LYS A 172 15.47 -1.01 13.09
C LYS A 172 15.29 0.06 12.03
N LEU A 173 16.38 0.75 11.71
CA LEU A 173 16.50 1.59 10.52
C LEU A 173 16.96 0.73 9.33
N TYR A 174 16.73 1.18 8.11
CA TYR A 174 17.16 0.42 6.95
C TYR A 174 18.69 0.43 6.82
N PHE A 175 19.29 1.62 6.82
CA PHE A 175 20.74 1.76 6.81
C PHE A 175 21.31 1.94 8.21
N ARG A 176 22.60 1.65 8.36
CA ARG A 176 23.37 2.10 9.51
C ARG A 176 23.55 3.61 9.39
N PRO A 177 23.10 4.40 10.36
CA PRO A 177 23.34 5.84 10.36
C PRO A 177 24.82 6.19 10.45
N THR A 178 25.22 7.29 9.84
CA THR A 178 26.45 8.02 10.18
C THR A 178 26.18 9.12 11.19
N ALA A 179 24.96 9.67 11.20
CA ALA A 179 24.44 10.57 12.21
C ALA A 179 22.92 10.50 12.25
N ILE A 180 22.32 10.58 13.44
CA ILE A 180 20.86 10.79 13.62
C ILE A 180 20.60 12.29 13.62
N LEU A 181 19.79 12.78 12.68
CA LEU A 181 19.44 14.20 12.56
C LEU A 181 18.18 14.54 13.36
N SER A 182 17.17 13.67 13.33
CA SER A 182 15.96 13.82 14.15
C SER A 182 15.23 12.50 14.35
N VAL A 183 14.59 12.35 15.51
CA VAL A 183 13.62 11.30 15.82
C VAL A 183 12.34 11.99 16.26
N LYS A 184 11.22 11.73 15.55
CA LYS A 184 9.94 12.39 15.80
C LYS A 184 8.81 11.38 15.91
N SER A 185 7.71 11.80 16.57
CA SER A 185 6.43 11.10 16.46
C SER A 185 5.97 11.03 14.99
N ASN A 186 5.10 10.08 14.66
CA ASN A 186 4.65 9.88 13.29
C ASN A 186 3.88 11.11 12.74
N ASP A 187 3.23 11.88 13.60
CA ASP A 187 2.58 13.15 13.25
C ASP A 187 3.57 14.35 13.14
N LEU A 188 4.87 14.10 13.31
CA LEU A 188 6.01 15.02 13.24
C LEU A 188 5.99 16.16 14.29
N LYS A 189 5.08 16.14 15.28
CA LYS A 189 4.90 17.21 16.26
C LYS A 189 5.85 17.10 17.47
N THR A 190 6.12 15.87 17.91
CA THR A 190 7.00 15.61 19.05
C THR A 190 8.39 15.24 18.55
N THR A 191 9.41 15.92 19.02
CA THR A 191 10.81 15.55 18.79
C THR A 191 11.34 14.83 20.02
N TYR A 192 11.88 13.64 19.83
CA TYR A 192 12.47 12.82 20.88
C TYR A 192 13.96 13.11 21.04
N THR A 193 14.46 12.98 22.28
CA THR A 193 15.82 13.36 22.66
C THR A 193 16.68 12.11 22.88
N GLU A 194 17.84 12.07 22.22
CA GLU A 194 18.82 11.00 22.43
C GLU A 194 19.33 10.99 23.89
N GLY A 195 19.52 9.79 24.43
CA GLY A 195 19.90 9.56 25.82
C GLY A 195 18.77 9.68 26.84
N VAL A 196 17.59 10.20 26.43
CA VAL A 196 16.39 10.33 27.26
C VAL A 196 15.27 9.43 26.69
N ASP A 197 14.90 9.63 25.45
CA ASP A 197 13.80 8.91 24.81
C ASP A 197 14.28 7.69 24.00
N TYR A 198 15.47 7.78 23.41
CA TYR A 198 16.10 6.68 22.68
C TYR A 198 17.61 6.72 22.85
N VAL A 199 18.27 5.60 22.55
CA VAL A 199 19.73 5.47 22.51
C VAL A 199 20.13 4.84 21.20
N TRP A 200 21.18 5.38 20.58
CA TRP A 200 21.87 4.78 19.44
C TRP A 200 23.34 4.55 19.83
N ASP A 201 23.89 3.36 19.50
CA ASP A 201 25.25 2.95 19.86
C ASP A 201 26.34 3.51 18.93
N GLY A 202 25.95 4.18 17.83
CA GLY A 202 26.88 4.70 16.82
C GLY A 202 27.41 3.63 15.84
N GLU A 203 27.11 2.36 16.04
CA GLU A 203 27.72 1.25 15.29
C GLU A 203 26.69 0.39 14.54
N SER A 204 25.45 0.33 14.99
CA SER A 204 24.39 -0.48 14.39
C SER A 204 23.33 0.37 13.69
N ASN A 205 22.38 -0.29 13.01
CA ASN A 205 21.16 0.34 12.48
C ASN A 205 19.99 0.26 13.47
N THR A 206 20.26 0.08 14.77
CA THR A 206 19.25 -0.21 15.78
C THR A 206 19.19 0.92 16.81
N LEU A 207 17.98 1.41 17.05
CA LEU A 207 17.66 2.29 18.16
C LEU A 207 17.11 1.47 19.33
N THR A 208 17.43 1.83 20.55
CA THR A 208 16.96 1.15 21.76
C THR A 208 16.24 2.14 22.67
N LEU A 209 15.13 1.72 23.31
CA LEU A 209 14.44 2.53 24.30
C LEU A 209 15.06 2.35 25.71
N PRO A 210 15.50 3.43 26.36
CA PRO A 210 15.87 3.40 27.79
C PRO A 210 14.61 3.29 28.65
N ALA A 211 14.80 2.86 29.91
CA ALA A 211 13.70 2.83 30.85
C ALA A 211 13.12 4.24 31.09
N GLY A 212 11.79 4.36 30.99
CA GLY A 212 11.10 5.64 31.16
C GLY A 212 10.99 6.48 29.87
N SER A 213 11.38 5.94 28.73
CA SER A 213 11.15 6.60 27.42
C SER A 213 9.68 6.97 27.21
N ALA A 214 9.45 8.12 26.57
CA ALA A 214 8.12 8.57 26.17
C ALA A 214 7.67 7.99 24.81
N ILE A 215 8.55 7.32 24.08
CA ILE A 215 8.22 6.74 22.79
C ILE A 215 7.33 5.50 22.98
N PRO A 216 6.17 5.42 22.32
CA PRO A 216 5.32 4.25 22.37
C PRO A 216 5.96 3.06 21.60
N TYR A 217 5.60 1.85 22.01
CA TYR A 217 6.14 0.63 21.43
C TYR A 217 5.08 -0.47 21.31
N PHE A 218 5.39 -1.53 20.55
CA PHE A 218 4.60 -2.74 20.45
C PHE A 218 5.18 -3.85 21.32
N THR A 219 4.30 -4.60 21.98
CA THR A 219 4.65 -5.90 22.56
C THR A 219 4.54 -7.01 21.49
N GLN A 220 5.09 -8.19 21.77
CA GLN A 220 4.86 -9.36 20.93
C GLN A 220 3.37 -9.74 20.86
N ASN A 221 2.65 -9.57 21.95
CA ASN A 221 1.21 -9.78 21.96
C ASN A 221 0.48 -8.82 21.00
N ASP A 222 0.86 -7.53 21.00
CA ASP A 222 0.26 -6.55 20.12
C ASP A 222 0.41 -6.95 18.64
N ILE A 223 1.64 -7.24 18.19
CA ILE A 223 1.91 -7.52 16.76
C ILE A 223 1.24 -8.80 16.26
N HIS A 224 0.99 -9.76 17.16
CA HIS A 224 0.28 -11.01 16.87
C HIS A 224 -1.22 -10.95 17.16
N GLY A 225 -1.80 -9.76 17.34
CA GLY A 225 -3.24 -9.59 17.57
C GLY A 225 -3.74 -10.31 18.82
N LYS A 226 -3.02 -10.14 19.94
CA LYS A 226 -3.37 -10.69 21.25
C LYS A 226 -3.60 -9.57 22.27
N ASP A 227 -4.38 -9.87 23.30
CA ASP A 227 -4.57 -9.02 24.45
C ASP A 227 -3.35 -9.09 25.42
N GLU A 228 -3.40 -8.30 26.48
CA GLU A 228 -2.34 -8.28 27.52
C GLU A 228 -2.13 -9.63 28.24
N ASN A 229 -3.12 -10.52 28.22
CA ASN A 229 -3.07 -11.85 28.80
C ASN A 229 -2.58 -12.91 27.82
N GLY A 230 -2.28 -12.53 26.56
CA GLY A 230 -1.82 -13.41 25.50
C GLY A 230 -2.95 -14.16 24.76
N ASN A 231 -4.21 -13.82 25.01
CA ASN A 231 -5.33 -14.39 24.27
C ASN A 231 -5.50 -13.66 22.94
N TYR A 232 -5.84 -14.38 21.88
CA TYR A 232 -6.16 -13.75 20.61
C TYR A 232 -7.39 -12.83 20.72
N ILE A 233 -7.26 -11.60 20.24
CA ILE A 233 -8.41 -10.71 20.06
C ILE A 233 -9.30 -11.24 18.93
N GLU A 234 -10.52 -10.71 18.84
CA GLU A 234 -11.48 -11.13 17.83
C GLU A 234 -10.89 -10.95 16.41
N ALA A 235 -11.24 -11.90 15.56
CA ALA A 235 -10.83 -11.84 14.16
C ALA A 235 -11.71 -10.84 13.40
N PHE A 236 -11.11 -10.18 12.40
CA PHE A 236 -11.87 -9.38 11.44
C PHE A 236 -13.07 -10.20 10.91
N PRO A 237 -14.29 -9.64 10.84
CA PRO A 237 -14.63 -8.21 10.83
C PRO A 237 -14.99 -7.58 12.19
N THR A 238 -14.73 -8.22 13.30
CA THR A 238 -14.99 -7.64 14.64
C THR A 238 -13.81 -6.79 15.08
N TRP A 239 -14.07 -5.66 15.77
CA TRP A 239 -13.07 -4.72 16.26
C TRP A 239 -13.21 -4.55 17.76
N ASP A 240 -12.08 -4.41 18.46
CA ASP A 240 -12.08 -4.02 19.87
C ASP A 240 -12.19 -2.50 20.05
N ASP A 241 -12.24 -2.04 21.31
CA ASP A 241 -12.39 -0.63 21.67
C ASP A 241 -11.20 0.25 21.21
N GLN A 242 -10.07 -0.35 20.85
CA GLN A 242 -8.89 0.34 20.32
C GLN A 242 -8.82 0.32 18.79
N GLY A 243 -9.85 -0.18 18.12
CA GLY A 243 -9.89 -0.32 16.67
C GLY A 243 -8.92 -1.39 16.17
N ARG A 244 -8.65 -2.43 17.01
CA ARG A 244 -7.82 -3.57 16.66
C ARG A 244 -8.69 -4.77 16.32
N SER A 245 -8.20 -5.58 15.42
CA SER A 245 -8.72 -6.87 15.02
C SER A 245 -7.56 -7.79 14.70
N ARG A 246 -7.82 -9.06 14.43
CA ARG A 246 -6.82 -10.01 14.00
C ARG A 246 -7.10 -10.47 12.58
N PHE A 247 -6.05 -10.51 11.75
CA PHE A 247 -6.11 -11.08 10.42
C PHE A 247 -5.03 -12.16 10.30
N GLY A 248 -5.43 -13.44 10.19
CA GLY A 248 -4.49 -14.55 10.35
C GLY A 248 -3.90 -14.56 11.76
N ASP A 249 -2.58 -14.51 11.87
CA ASP A 249 -1.83 -14.42 13.13
C ASP A 249 -1.21 -13.03 13.35
N ALA A 250 -1.66 -12.02 12.58
CA ALA A 250 -1.19 -10.64 12.68
C ALA A 250 -2.25 -9.72 13.27
N LEU A 251 -1.82 -8.70 13.99
CA LEU A 251 -2.64 -7.53 14.29
C LEU A 251 -3.18 -6.95 12.98
N TYR A 252 -4.46 -6.61 12.94
CA TYR A 252 -5.04 -5.75 11.92
C TYR A 252 -5.59 -4.49 12.58
N CYS A 253 -5.10 -3.34 12.17
CA CYS A 253 -5.51 -2.07 12.75
C CYS A 253 -5.40 -0.96 11.70
N VAL A 254 -6.48 -0.23 11.47
CA VAL A 254 -6.57 0.93 10.55
C VAL A 254 -6.67 2.22 11.36
N GLY A 255 -6.10 2.29 12.52
CA GLY A 255 -6.39 3.35 13.46
C GLY A 255 -5.20 3.92 14.19
N ALA A 256 -5.52 4.75 15.16
CA ALA A 256 -4.57 5.43 16.03
C ALA A 256 -3.59 4.47 16.70
N PHE A 257 -4.05 3.29 17.10
CA PHE A 257 -3.23 2.32 17.82
C PHE A 257 -1.94 1.93 17.08
N LEU A 258 -2.01 1.73 15.76
CA LEU A 258 -0.82 1.44 14.95
C LEU A 258 -0.05 2.71 14.61
N TYR A 259 -0.76 3.72 14.14
CA TYR A 259 -0.21 4.96 13.65
C TYR A 259 0.60 5.71 14.72
N GLU A 260 0.10 5.81 15.96
CA GLU A 260 0.75 6.53 17.06
C GLU A 260 2.00 5.83 17.59
N LYS A 261 2.20 4.54 17.29
CA LYS A 261 3.39 3.77 17.67
C LYS A 261 4.48 3.76 16.59
N GLN A 262 4.22 4.34 15.44
CA GLN A 262 5.24 4.59 14.43
C GLN A 262 5.98 5.90 14.75
N ILE A 263 7.25 5.96 14.42
CA ILE A 263 8.08 7.16 14.52
C ILE A 263 8.74 7.45 13.20
N ALA A 264 9.11 8.72 12.99
CA ALA A 264 9.82 9.19 11.81
C ALA A 264 11.26 9.54 12.17
N VAL A 265 12.23 8.93 11.51
CA VAL A 265 13.66 9.14 11.76
C VAL A 265 14.33 9.71 10.51
N THR A 266 14.98 10.87 10.66
CA THR A 266 15.84 11.43 9.62
C THR A 266 17.30 11.24 10.05
N TYR A 267 18.11 10.66 9.17
CA TYR A 267 19.50 10.36 9.46
C TYR A 267 20.35 10.33 8.19
N THR A 268 21.65 10.57 8.35
CA THR A 268 22.62 10.37 7.26
C THR A 268 23.16 8.95 7.24
N TYR A 269 23.55 8.46 6.08
CA TYR A 269 24.15 7.14 5.88
C TYR A 269 25.22 7.19 4.77
N GLU A 270 25.97 6.12 4.60
CA GLU A 270 26.98 6.03 3.56
C GLU A 270 26.30 5.99 2.18
N PHE A 271 26.57 7.00 1.35
CA PHE A 271 26.02 7.07 -0.01
C PHE A 271 26.44 5.84 -0.83
N GLY A 272 25.53 5.32 -1.64
CA GLY A 272 25.76 4.11 -2.43
C GLY A 272 25.56 2.79 -1.66
N SER A 273 25.12 2.83 -0.39
CA SER A 273 24.84 1.61 0.40
C SER A 273 23.60 0.84 -0.04
N TRP A 274 22.76 1.42 -0.92
CA TRP A 274 21.61 0.71 -1.47
C TRP A 274 22.06 -0.31 -2.51
N ASP A 275 21.83 -1.59 -2.23
CA ASP A 275 22.13 -2.75 -3.09
C ASP A 275 20.86 -3.47 -3.57
N GLY A 276 19.72 -2.81 -3.46
CA GLY A 276 18.42 -3.33 -3.88
C GLY A 276 18.06 -2.92 -5.32
N PRO A 277 16.89 -3.38 -5.80
CA PRO A 277 16.38 -2.97 -7.10
C PRO A 277 16.11 -1.47 -7.13
N VAL A 278 16.24 -0.87 -8.29
CA VAL A 278 15.87 0.52 -8.57
C VAL A 278 15.02 0.57 -9.82
N THR A 279 14.04 1.47 -9.84
CA THR A 279 13.34 1.80 -11.07
C THR A 279 14.19 2.78 -11.86
N THR A 280 14.50 2.44 -13.12
CA THR A 280 15.24 3.29 -14.04
C THR A 280 14.30 4.17 -14.86
N LEU A 281 14.87 5.17 -15.54
CA LEU A 281 14.16 5.99 -16.51
C LEU A 281 13.58 5.11 -17.64
N GLN A 282 12.30 5.30 -17.98
CA GLN A 282 11.59 4.53 -19.01
C GLN A 282 10.77 5.42 -19.95
N THR A 283 11.13 6.68 -20.10
CA THR A 283 10.45 7.64 -21.00
C THR A 283 10.52 7.23 -22.47
N ASP A 284 11.53 6.45 -22.86
CA ASP A 284 11.65 5.83 -24.16
C ASP A 284 10.53 4.82 -24.48
N ARG A 285 9.94 4.23 -23.44
CA ARG A 285 8.79 3.33 -23.55
C ARG A 285 7.45 4.08 -23.63
N LEU A 286 7.44 5.38 -23.31
CA LEU A 286 6.23 6.22 -23.21
C LEU A 286 6.25 7.38 -24.21
N PRO A 287 6.54 7.13 -25.51
CA PRO A 287 6.76 8.21 -26.49
C PRO A 287 5.53 9.09 -26.71
N LYS A 288 4.30 8.56 -26.59
CA LYS A 288 3.06 9.33 -26.77
C LYS A 288 2.83 10.28 -25.59
N THR A 289 3.02 9.78 -24.37
CA THR A 289 2.96 10.57 -23.14
C THR A 289 3.99 11.70 -23.17
N MET A 290 5.24 11.40 -23.55
CA MET A 290 6.29 12.42 -23.63
C MET A 290 6.01 13.44 -24.75
N ALA A 291 5.48 13.02 -25.88
CA ALA A 291 5.05 13.94 -26.94
C ALA A 291 3.88 14.85 -26.50
N LYS A 292 2.93 14.30 -25.73
CA LYS A 292 1.82 15.09 -25.16
C LYS A 292 2.33 16.11 -24.16
N ILE A 293 3.27 15.73 -23.28
CA ILE A 293 3.91 16.65 -22.32
C ILE A 293 4.60 17.78 -23.09
N ALA A 294 5.43 17.47 -24.11
CA ALA A 294 6.10 18.49 -24.90
C ALA A 294 5.13 19.45 -25.60
N ALA A 295 4.02 18.94 -26.13
CA ALA A 295 2.98 19.76 -26.77
C ALA A 295 2.29 20.71 -25.74
N LEU A 296 2.04 20.22 -24.53
CA LEU A 296 1.48 21.05 -23.44
C LEU A 296 2.45 22.15 -23.00
N GLN A 297 3.75 21.83 -22.92
CA GLN A 297 4.80 22.82 -22.61
C GLN A 297 4.89 23.91 -23.70
N GLU A 298 4.80 23.50 -24.98
CA GLU A 298 4.84 24.45 -26.11
C GLU A 298 3.58 25.35 -26.14
N ALA A 299 2.42 24.79 -25.83
CA ALA A 299 1.16 25.53 -25.80
C ALA A 299 1.15 26.61 -24.71
N GLY A 300 1.73 26.31 -23.54
CA GLY A 300 1.86 27.26 -22.42
C GLY A 300 0.53 27.78 -21.90
N ASP A 301 -0.55 27.06 -22.13
CA ASP A 301 -1.89 27.41 -21.64
C ASP A 301 -2.36 26.43 -20.57
N ASP A 302 -3.16 26.92 -19.61
CA ASP A 302 -3.70 26.12 -18.52
C ASP A 302 -5.04 25.45 -18.86
N GLU A 303 -5.56 25.58 -20.09
CA GLU A 303 -6.84 24.99 -20.47
C GLU A 303 -6.67 23.51 -20.80
N GLN A 304 -5.54 23.14 -21.39
CA GLN A 304 -5.19 21.76 -21.69
C GLN A 304 -4.44 21.11 -20.51
N ALA A 305 -4.52 19.81 -20.43
CA ALA A 305 -3.85 19.04 -19.37
C ALA A 305 -3.49 17.64 -19.84
N LEU A 306 -2.51 17.03 -19.18
CA LEU A 306 -2.27 15.60 -19.24
C LEU A 306 -3.29 14.87 -18.34
N ASN A 307 -4.09 13.99 -18.92
CA ASN A 307 -5.06 13.19 -18.18
C ASN A 307 -4.39 11.91 -17.67
N VAL A 308 -4.12 11.88 -16.37
CA VAL A 308 -3.48 10.75 -15.68
C VAL A 308 -4.51 10.01 -14.85
N VAL A 309 -4.65 8.70 -15.09
CA VAL A 309 -5.60 7.86 -14.36
C VAL A 309 -4.85 6.83 -13.54
N PHE A 310 -5.25 6.65 -12.28
CA PHE A 310 -4.78 5.59 -11.39
C PHE A 310 -5.88 4.54 -11.29
N TYR A 311 -5.57 3.28 -11.64
CA TYR A 311 -6.54 2.21 -11.71
C TYR A 311 -6.01 0.95 -11.05
N GLY A 312 -6.58 0.62 -9.91
CA GLY A 312 -6.11 -0.50 -9.08
C GLY A 312 -7.03 -0.78 -7.90
N ASP A 313 -6.42 -1.33 -6.86
CA ASP A 313 -7.07 -1.72 -5.61
C ASP A 313 -6.94 -0.63 -4.51
N SER A 314 -7.05 -1.04 -3.23
CA SER A 314 -6.96 -0.12 -2.09
C SER A 314 -5.62 0.62 -1.99
N ILE A 315 -4.52 0.02 -2.41
CA ILE A 315 -3.20 0.69 -2.41
C ILE A 315 -3.25 1.89 -3.36
N PHE A 316 -3.88 1.71 -4.53
CA PHE A 316 -4.02 2.75 -5.54
C PHE A 316 -5.06 3.82 -5.17
N THR A 317 -6.04 3.52 -4.30
CA THR A 317 -6.89 4.58 -3.73
C THR A 317 -6.11 5.55 -2.84
N GLY A 318 -4.92 5.16 -2.38
CA GLY A 318 -4.10 5.88 -1.41
C GLY A 318 -4.44 5.51 0.03
N CYS A 319 -5.02 4.32 0.28
CA CYS A 319 -5.31 3.83 1.62
C CYS A 319 -4.09 3.93 2.53
N ASP A 320 -4.39 4.31 3.75
CA ASP A 320 -3.49 4.49 4.89
C ASP A 320 -2.47 5.64 4.76
N SER A 321 -2.63 6.55 3.77
CA SER A 321 -1.99 7.87 3.86
C SER A 321 -2.62 8.68 5.00
N SER A 322 -1.80 9.41 5.75
CA SER A 322 -2.28 10.23 6.87
C SER A 322 -3.31 11.27 6.44
N LYS A 323 -3.15 11.88 5.26
CA LYS A 323 -4.12 12.80 4.67
C LYS A 323 -5.49 12.17 4.43
N MET A 324 -5.54 10.91 3.96
CA MET A 324 -6.79 10.22 3.70
C MET A 324 -7.63 10.07 4.97
N TYR A 325 -6.97 9.86 6.11
CA TYR A 325 -7.62 9.75 7.42
C TYR A 325 -7.71 11.07 8.19
N ASN A 326 -7.42 12.19 7.52
CA ASN A 326 -7.41 13.52 8.13
C ASN A 326 -6.54 13.59 9.41
N ARG A 327 -5.34 13.01 9.34
CA ARG A 327 -4.35 12.97 10.41
C ARG A 327 -3.08 13.70 10.01
N GLU A 328 -2.44 14.32 10.98
CA GLU A 328 -1.09 14.87 10.78
C GLU A 328 -0.10 13.72 10.44
N PRO A 329 0.90 13.93 9.59
CA PRO A 329 1.29 15.21 8.97
C PRO A 329 0.50 15.55 7.69
N PHE A 330 -0.64 14.92 7.41
CA PHE A 330 -1.47 15.09 6.22
C PHE A 330 -0.73 14.76 4.93
N GLN A 331 0.17 13.79 4.99
CA GLN A 331 0.95 13.39 3.83
C GLN A 331 0.06 12.86 2.71
N CYS A 332 0.33 13.31 1.50
CA CYS A 332 -0.41 12.93 0.31
C CYS A 332 -0.26 11.44 -0.03
N SER A 333 -1.26 10.90 -0.74
CA SER A 333 -1.13 9.60 -1.41
C SER A 333 -0.14 9.70 -2.58
N PHE A 334 0.44 8.58 -3.04
CA PHE A 334 1.34 8.61 -4.19
C PHE A 334 0.68 9.12 -5.49
N PRO A 335 -0.63 8.88 -5.77
CA PRO A 335 -1.29 9.52 -6.91
C PRO A 335 -1.29 11.05 -6.84
N ASP A 336 -1.40 11.63 -5.63
CA ASP A 336 -1.33 13.07 -5.43
C ASP A 336 0.09 13.59 -5.61
N TYR A 337 1.10 12.89 -5.05
CA TYR A 337 2.51 13.26 -5.23
C TYR A 337 2.93 13.22 -6.71
N ILE A 338 2.55 12.18 -7.45
CA ILE A 338 2.87 12.08 -8.88
C ILE A 338 2.30 13.27 -9.65
N LYS A 339 1.03 13.65 -9.37
CA LYS A 339 0.46 14.86 -9.96
C LYS A 339 1.29 16.10 -9.65
N LEU A 340 1.58 16.34 -8.36
CA LEU A 340 2.29 17.55 -7.92
C LEU A 340 3.69 17.64 -8.54
N VAL A 341 4.45 16.55 -8.52
CA VAL A 341 5.82 16.54 -9.07
C VAL A 341 5.82 16.66 -10.60
N MET A 342 4.89 15.99 -11.31
CA MET A 342 4.79 16.15 -12.76
C MET A 342 4.40 17.58 -13.15
N GLU A 343 3.49 18.22 -12.41
CA GLU A 343 3.13 19.64 -12.63
C GLU A 343 4.34 20.55 -12.39
N GLU A 344 5.07 20.35 -11.29
CA GLU A 344 6.23 21.18 -10.96
C GLU A 344 7.39 21.00 -11.95
N LYS A 345 7.76 19.73 -12.22
CA LYS A 345 8.97 19.44 -13.02
C LYS A 345 8.75 19.62 -14.51
N TYR A 346 7.56 19.36 -15.04
CA TYR A 346 7.26 19.56 -16.46
C TYR A 346 6.67 20.95 -16.75
N GLY A 347 6.18 21.69 -15.74
CA GLY A 347 5.53 22.96 -15.93
C GLY A 347 4.24 22.86 -16.75
N ILE A 348 3.45 21.80 -16.54
CA ILE A 348 2.19 21.53 -17.23
C ILE A 348 1.07 21.30 -16.22
N ARG A 349 -0.17 21.42 -16.66
CA ARG A 349 -1.33 21.01 -15.86
C ARG A 349 -1.55 19.49 -15.95
N VAL A 350 -1.80 18.83 -14.82
CA VAL A 350 -2.14 17.39 -14.76
C VAL A 350 -3.54 17.22 -14.15
N LYS A 351 -4.44 16.59 -14.90
CA LYS A 351 -5.73 16.15 -14.38
C LYS A 351 -5.59 14.70 -13.89
N ARG A 352 -5.57 14.55 -12.57
CA ARG A 352 -5.52 13.24 -11.93
C ARG A 352 -6.91 12.69 -11.67
N TYR A 353 -7.16 11.48 -12.15
CA TYR A 353 -8.37 10.70 -11.87
C TYR A 353 -8.00 9.41 -11.14
N ASN A 354 -8.83 8.97 -10.21
CA ASN A 354 -8.56 7.75 -9.46
C ASN A 354 -9.85 6.92 -9.28
N PRO A 355 -10.24 6.12 -10.29
CA PRO A 355 -11.34 5.17 -10.19
C PRO A 355 -10.95 3.84 -9.53
N SER A 356 -9.83 3.78 -8.79
CA SER A 356 -9.45 2.59 -8.01
C SER A 356 -10.47 2.29 -6.93
N VAL A 357 -10.67 1.01 -6.61
CA VAL A 357 -11.64 0.56 -5.60
C VAL A 357 -10.99 -0.46 -4.67
N GLY A 358 -11.08 -0.22 -3.36
CA GLY A 358 -10.53 -1.11 -2.34
C GLY A 358 -11.10 -2.52 -2.42
N GLY A 359 -10.26 -3.55 -2.20
CA GLY A 359 -10.65 -4.96 -2.20
C GLY A 359 -10.83 -5.58 -3.59
N MET A 360 -10.71 -4.80 -4.68
CA MET A 360 -10.94 -5.30 -6.03
C MET A 360 -9.71 -6.03 -6.58
N ASP A 361 -9.96 -7.06 -7.37
CA ASP A 361 -8.96 -7.86 -8.06
C ASP A 361 -8.86 -7.49 -9.55
N SER A 362 -7.90 -8.07 -10.25
CA SER A 362 -7.68 -7.82 -11.68
C SER A 362 -8.86 -8.23 -12.57
N THR A 363 -9.72 -9.16 -12.14
CA THR A 363 -10.93 -9.56 -12.88
C THR A 363 -11.95 -8.45 -12.87
N TRP A 364 -12.18 -7.86 -11.69
CA TRP A 364 -13.01 -6.67 -11.56
C TRP A 364 -12.46 -5.52 -12.42
N GLY A 365 -11.12 -5.36 -12.45
CA GLY A 365 -10.47 -4.36 -13.29
C GLY A 365 -10.82 -4.50 -14.78
N VAL A 366 -10.85 -5.72 -15.32
CA VAL A 366 -11.26 -5.98 -16.71
C VAL A 366 -12.73 -5.58 -16.95
N GLU A 367 -13.61 -5.94 -16.01
CA GLU A 367 -15.06 -5.71 -16.14
C GLU A 367 -15.44 -4.23 -16.00
N ASN A 368 -14.61 -3.42 -15.33
CA ASN A 368 -14.91 -2.03 -15.01
C ASN A 368 -14.05 -1.01 -15.76
N THR A 369 -13.40 -1.39 -16.85
CA THR A 369 -12.49 -0.53 -17.64
C THR A 369 -13.15 0.76 -18.12
N ALA A 370 -14.48 0.77 -18.31
CA ALA A 370 -15.25 1.96 -18.68
C ALA A 370 -15.07 3.14 -17.70
N GLN A 371 -14.75 2.88 -16.44
CA GLN A 371 -14.45 3.94 -15.46
C GLN A 371 -13.17 4.69 -15.81
N VAL A 372 -12.25 4.06 -16.52
CA VAL A 372 -11.01 4.67 -17.02
C VAL A 372 -11.27 5.41 -18.33
N THR A 373 -11.94 4.77 -19.31
CA THR A 373 -12.16 5.37 -20.65
C THR A 373 -13.00 6.63 -20.60
N GLN A 374 -13.95 6.74 -19.66
CA GLN A 374 -14.72 7.96 -19.41
C GLN A 374 -13.86 9.18 -19.02
N ARG A 375 -12.59 9.01 -18.70
CA ARG A 375 -11.66 10.07 -18.32
C ARG A 375 -10.76 10.54 -19.45
N ALA A 376 -10.93 9.98 -20.66
CA ALA A 376 -10.10 10.25 -21.84
C ALA A 376 -8.59 10.20 -21.48
N PRO A 377 -8.06 9.05 -21.02
CA PRO A 377 -6.74 8.95 -20.45
C PRO A 377 -5.63 9.14 -21.49
N ASP A 378 -4.61 9.90 -21.15
CA ASP A 378 -3.33 9.95 -21.87
C ASP A 378 -2.35 8.91 -21.27
N LEU A 379 -2.35 8.78 -19.94
CA LEU A 379 -1.49 7.88 -19.18
C LEU A 379 -2.29 7.18 -18.08
N VAL A 380 -2.12 5.86 -17.95
CA VAL A 380 -2.77 5.08 -16.89
C VAL A 380 -1.75 4.31 -16.08
N PHE A 381 -1.75 4.51 -14.77
CA PHE A 381 -1.06 3.65 -13.81
C PHE A 381 -1.99 2.49 -13.44
N ILE A 382 -1.55 1.24 -13.64
CA ILE A 382 -2.33 0.04 -13.34
C ILE A 382 -1.70 -0.73 -12.19
N GLY A 383 -2.42 -0.92 -11.08
CA GLY A 383 -1.92 -1.58 -9.88
C GLY A 383 -2.94 -2.50 -9.22
N PHE A 384 -3.30 -3.57 -9.90
CA PHE A 384 -3.99 -4.72 -9.33
C PHE A 384 -2.98 -5.80 -8.92
N GLY A 385 -3.42 -6.75 -8.10
CA GLY A 385 -2.61 -7.89 -7.70
C GLY A 385 -2.69 -8.20 -6.22
N MET A 386 -2.82 -7.21 -5.35
CA MET A 386 -2.90 -7.44 -3.90
C MET A 386 -4.05 -8.38 -3.55
N ASN A 387 -5.19 -8.26 -4.19
CA ASN A 387 -6.38 -9.10 -3.96
C ASN A 387 -6.47 -10.30 -4.91
N ASP A 388 -5.48 -10.53 -5.75
CA ASP A 388 -5.39 -11.67 -6.67
C ASP A 388 -4.71 -12.90 -6.05
N GLY A 389 -4.51 -12.92 -4.74
CA GLY A 389 -3.89 -14.04 -4.04
C GLY A 389 -4.52 -15.38 -4.40
N GLY A 390 -3.67 -16.37 -4.75
CA GLY A 390 -4.10 -17.69 -5.23
C GLY A 390 -4.28 -17.82 -6.74
N LYS A 391 -4.39 -16.72 -7.50
CA LYS A 391 -4.33 -16.76 -8.96
C LYS A 391 -2.86 -16.93 -9.42
N LYS A 392 -2.66 -17.62 -10.54
CA LYS A 392 -1.32 -17.72 -11.15
C LYS A 392 -0.93 -16.39 -11.78
N GLY A 393 0.36 -15.99 -11.69
CA GLY A 393 0.86 -14.73 -12.22
C GLY A 393 0.46 -14.47 -13.67
N ARG A 394 0.56 -15.49 -14.54
CA ARG A 394 0.12 -15.39 -15.95
C ARG A 394 -1.37 -15.05 -16.14
N VAL A 395 -2.22 -15.41 -15.17
CA VAL A 395 -3.67 -15.11 -15.26
C VAL A 395 -3.90 -13.65 -14.92
N VAL A 396 -3.23 -13.17 -13.89
CA VAL A 396 -3.32 -11.76 -13.49
C VAL A 396 -2.71 -10.86 -14.56
N ALA A 397 -1.54 -11.21 -15.10
CA ALA A 397 -0.92 -10.47 -16.22
C ALA A 397 -1.83 -10.39 -17.47
N LYS A 398 -2.54 -11.48 -17.81
CA LYS A 398 -3.53 -11.46 -18.89
C LYS A 398 -4.71 -10.52 -18.59
N ASN A 399 -5.12 -10.39 -17.34
CA ASN A 399 -6.14 -9.43 -16.98
C ASN A 399 -5.63 -7.99 -17.14
N ILE A 400 -4.38 -7.72 -16.74
CA ILE A 400 -3.74 -6.40 -16.96
C ILE A 400 -3.63 -6.10 -18.45
N GLU A 401 -3.16 -7.06 -19.25
CA GLU A 401 -3.12 -6.92 -20.71
C GLU A 401 -4.50 -6.60 -21.29
N LYS A 402 -5.55 -7.30 -20.81
CA LYS A 402 -6.92 -7.07 -21.26
C LYS A 402 -7.47 -5.68 -20.87
N ILE A 403 -7.10 -5.17 -19.69
CA ILE A 403 -7.41 -3.80 -19.29
C ILE A 403 -6.78 -2.82 -20.28
N MET A 404 -5.49 -2.98 -20.59
CA MET A 404 -4.78 -2.12 -21.56
C MET A 404 -5.41 -2.19 -22.96
N GLU A 405 -5.75 -3.40 -23.44
CA GLU A 405 -6.44 -3.58 -24.72
C GLU A 405 -7.79 -2.85 -24.77
N ASN A 406 -8.60 -2.99 -23.71
CA ASN A 406 -9.91 -2.34 -23.64
C ASN A 406 -9.78 -0.81 -23.69
N ILE A 407 -8.79 -0.25 -22.97
CA ILE A 407 -8.53 1.20 -22.97
C ILE A 407 -8.04 1.66 -24.36
N ARG A 408 -7.08 0.95 -24.95
CA ARG A 408 -6.54 1.29 -26.28
C ARG A 408 -7.58 1.16 -27.42
N ALA A 409 -8.61 0.35 -27.25
CA ALA A 409 -9.70 0.26 -28.22
C ALA A 409 -10.43 1.60 -28.40
N GLU A 410 -10.52 2.43 -27.36
CA GLU A 410 -11.12 3.76 -27.38
C GLU A 410 -10.07 4.89 -27.46
N TYR A 411 -8.92 4.69 -26.81
CA TYR A 411 -7.80 5.66 -26.72
C TYR A 411 -6.50 5.00 -27.20
N PRO A 412 -6.27 4.89 -28.53
CA PRO A 412 -5.15 4.13 -29.09
C PRO A 412 -3.77 4.70 -28.75
N ASP A 413 -3.69 5.97 -28.38
CA ASP A 413 -2.44 6.63 -27.95
C ASP A 413 -2.21 6.59 -26.43
N CYS A 414 -3.11 5.97 -25.67
CA CYS A 414 -2.95 5.83 -24.22
C CYS A 414 -1.81 4.87 -23.88
N GLU A 415 -0.96 5.29 -22.96
CA GLU A 415 0.19 4.53 -22.47
C GLU A 415 0.05 4.16 -20.99
N PHE A 416 0.87 3.23 -20.52
CA PHE A 416 0.65 2.58 -19.23
C PHE A 416 1.94 2.49 -18.41
N VAL A 417 1.77 2.61 -17.09
CA VAL A 417 2.75 2.18 -16.09
C VAL A 417 2.13 1.04 -15.29
N VAL A 418 2.64 -0.17 -15.49
CA VAL A 418 2.17 -1.36 -14.76
C VAL A 418 3.00 -1.52 -13.48
N VAL A 419 2.31 -1.71 -12.35
CA VAL A 419 2.95 -1.72 -11.03
C VAL A 419 2.66 -3.05 -10.34
N ALA A 420 3.71 -3.84 -10.06
CA ALA A 420 3.57 -5.00 -9.18
C ALA A 420 3.36 -4.54 -7.73
N PRO A 421 2.40 -5.14 -6.99
CA PRO A 421 2.09 -4.72 -5.62
C PRO A 421 3.23 -5.02 -4.65
N MET A 422 3.25 -4.33 -3.50
CA MET A 422 4.14 -4.65 -2.39
C MET A 422 3.93 -6.08 -1.87
N VAL A 423 4.88 -6.60 -1.10
CA VAL A 423 4.73 -7.89 -0.40
C VAL A 423 3.70 -7.73 0.72
N PRO A 424 2.62 -8.51 0.76
CA PRO A 424 1.70 -8.50 1.90
C PRO A 424 2.28 -9.25 3.10
N ASN A 425 1.75 -8.98 4.30
CA ASN A 425 2.19 -9.64 5.52
C ASN A 425 1.90 -11.15 5.48
N ALA A 426 2.95 -11.96 5.61
CA ALA A 426 2.83 -13.42 5.61
C ALA A 426 2.06 -13.95 6.82
N GLU A 427 2.21 -13.33 8.00
CA GLU A 427 1.54 -13.71 9.24
C GLU A 427 0.03 -13.45 9.17
N ALA A 428 -0.40 -12.45 8.39
CA ALA A 428 -1.80 -12.22 8.11
C ALA A 428 -2.41 -13.29 7.19
N GLY A 429 -1.59 -14.23 6.67
CA GLY A 429 -2.06 -15.25 5.72
C GLY A 429 -2.50 -14.70 4.37
N PHE A 430 -2.12 -13.46 4.06
CA PHE A 430 -2.45 -12.80 2.81
C PHE A 430 -1.46 -13.15 1.70
N LEU A 431 -0.20 -13.37 2.04
CA LEU A 431 0.85 -13.76 1.08
C LEU A 431 0.53 -15.14 0.48
N SER A 432 0.51 -15.22 -0.84
CA SER A 432 0.24 -16.45 -1.58
C SER A 432 1.07 -16.47 -2.89
N THR A 433 0.44 -16.28 -4.04
CA THR A 433 1.09 -16.28 -5.35
C THR A 433 1.69 -14.94 -5.77
N HIS A 434 1.69 -13.94 -4.88
CA HIS A 434 2.07 -12.55 -5.18
C HIS A 434 3.49 -12.43 -5.79
N GLY A 435 4.45 -13.25 -5.34
CA GLY A 435 5.79 -13.26 -5.94
C GLY A 435 5.85 -13.65 -7.42
N GLN A 436 4.77 -14.24 -7.98
CA GLN A 436 4.69 -14.54 -9.41
C GLN A 436 4.31 -13.31 -10.25
N PHE A 437 3.72 -12.27 -9.62
CA PHE A 437 3.21 -11.11 -10.35
C PHE A 437 4.36 -10.24 -10.86
N SER A 438 5.41 -10.08 -10.07
CA SER A 438 6.61 -9.35 -10.42
C SER A 438 7.13 -9.74 -11.82
N HIS A 439 7.52 -11.00 -12.01
CA HIS A 439 8.01 -11.48 -13.30
C HIS A 439 6.93 -11.46 -14.41
N ALA A 440 5.68 -11.75 -14.06
CA ALA A 440 4.61 -11.78 -15.05
C ALA A 440 4.24 -10.39 -15.59
N TYR A 441 4.36 -9.33 -14.76
CA TYR A 441 4.12 -7.96 -15.17
C TYR A 441 5.31 -7.36 -15.91
N GLU A 442 6.54 -7.72 -15.52
CA GLU A 442 7.76 -7.34 -16.23
C GLU A 442 7.70 -7.75 -17.71
N ALA A 443 7.11 -8.91 -18.00
CA ALA A 443 6.91 -9.40 -19.36
C ALA A 443 5.91 -8.59 -20.20
N LEU A 444 5.11 -7.69 -19.59
CA LEU A 444 4.20 -6.79 -20.29
C LEU A 444 4.90 -5.50 -20.73
N ALA A 445 6.08 -5.22 -20.18
CA ALA A 445 6.82 -3.99 -20.47
C ALA A 445 7.32 -3.95 -21.91
N GLY A 446 7.18 -2.79 -22.56
CA GLY A 446 7.57 -2.58 -23.96
C GLY A 446 7.11 -1.21 -24.44
N GLU A 447 6.94 -1.05 -25.76
CA GLU A 447 6.46 0.20 -26.32
C GLU A 447 5.04 0.54 -25.78
N GLY A 448 4.90 1.73 -25.22
CA GLY A 448 3.68 2.21 -24.56
C GLY A 448 3.39 1.56 -23.21
N VAL A 449 4.34 0.81 -22.62
CA VAL A 449 4.17 0.18 -21.30
C VAL A 449 5.46 0.22 -20.51
N ALA A 450 5.51 1.06 -19.48
CA ALA A 450 6.57 1.04 -18.46
C ALA A 450 6.18 0.09 -17.32
N TYR A 451 7.18 -0.33 -16.53
CA TYR A 451 6.99 -1.27 -15.43
C TYR A 451 7.71 -0.81 -14.16
N VAL A 452 7.06 -1.01 -13.01
CA VAL A 452 7.60 -0.75 -11.68
C VAL A 452 7.38 -1.95 -10.76
N ASP A 453 8.47 -2.44 -10.14
CA ASP A 453 8.46 -3.63 -9.29
C ASP A 453 8.49 -3.30 -7.80
N MET A 454 7.33 -2.99 -7.23
CA MET A 454 7.25 -2.74 -5.80
C MET A 454 7.33 -4.02 -4.97
N PHE A 455 7.10 -5.21 -5.57
CA PHE A 455 7.27 -6.47 -4.86
C PHE A 455 8.73 -6.73 -4.50
N ARG A 456 9.64 -6.72 -5.49
CA ARG A 456 11.07 -6.92 -5.25
C ARG A 456 11.66 -5.80 -4.40
N PHE A 457 11.19 -4.56 -4.61
CA PHE A 457 11.65 -3.44 -3.81
C PHE A 457 11.29 -3.61 -2.33
N HIS A 458 10.02 -3.90 -2.03
CA HIS A 458 9.56 -4.11 -0.66
C HIS A 458 10.16 -5.39 -0.03
N ASP A 459 10.33 -6.49 -0.79
CA ASP A 459 11.03 -7.69 -0.29
C ASP A 459 12.46 -7.37 0.14
N LYS A 460 13.16 -6.48 -0.58
CA LYS A 460 14.49 -6.00 -0.18
C LYS A 460 14.44 -5.22 1.13
N LEU A 461 13.48 -4.31 1.30
CA LEU A 461 13.30 -3.57 2.56
C LEU A 461 13.02 -4.51 3.75
N LEU A 462 12.24 -5.55 3.55
CA LEU A 462 11.88 -6.55 4.56
C LEU A 462 13.08 -7.38 5.07
N LYS A 463 14.22 -7.37 4.38
CA LYS A 463 15.46 -8.02 4.89
C LYS A 463 16.04 -7.29 6.11
N GLN A 464 15.72 -6.02 6.28
CA GLN A 464 16.28 -5.16 7.34
C GLN A 464 15.20 -4.62 8.29
N LYS A 465 13.95 -4.48 7.82
CA LYS A 465 12.87 -3.81 8.56
C LYS A 465 11.74 -4.77 8.92
N ASP A 466 11.14 -4.51 10.07
CA ASP A 466 9.90 -5.18 10.47
C ASP A 466 8.72 -4.69 9.59
N PHE A 467 7.84 -5.58 9.16
CA PHE A 467 6.71 -5.27 8.28
C PHE A 467 5.83 -4.14 8.84
N ILE A 468 5.52 -4.19 10.13
CA ILE A 468 4.69 -3.20 10.84
C ILE A 468 5.27 -1.78 10.80
N SER A 469 6.59 -1.64 10.62
CA SER A 469 7.28 -0.36 10.47
C SER A 469 7.01 0.34 9.14
N MET A 470 6.49 -0.39 8.16
CA MET A 470 6.27 0.08 6.79
C MET A 470 4.80 0.01 6.37
N SER A 471 3.95 -0.49 7.24
CA SER A 471 2.55 -0.75 6.93
C SER A 471 1.61 0.20 7.68
N GLY A 472 0.53 0.61 7.02
CA GLY A 472 -0.54 1.39 7.61
C GLY A 472 -1.61 0.56 8.31
N ASN A 473 -1.69 -0.76 8.00
CA ASN A 473 -2.68 -1.65 8.60
C ASN A 473 -2.11 -2.99 9.11
N ASN A 474 -0.80 -3.20 8.97
CA ASN A 474 -0.07 -4.42 9.29
C ASN A 474 -0.51 -5.67 8.50
N VAL A 475 -1.24 -5.52 7.40
CA VAL A 475 -1.72 -6.63 6.55
C VAL A 475 -1.22 -6.49 5.12
N ASN A 476 -1.55 -5.38 4.44
CA ASN A 476 -1.31 -5.26 3.01
C ASN A 476 -1.29 -3.82 2.46
N HIS A 477 -1.36 -2.81 3.32
CA HIS A 477 -1.29 -1.41 2.89
C HIS A 477 0.02 -0.75 3.31
N PRO A 478 0.58 0.16 2.49
CA PRO A 478 1.73 0.96 2.87
C PRO A 478 1.35 2.03 3.89
N ASN A 479 2.29 2.41 4.78
CA ASN A 479 2.17 3.64 5.56
C ASN A 479 2.74 4.84 4.78
N ASP A 480 2.73 6.03 5.39
CA ASP A 480 3.22 7.26 4.76
C ASP A 480 4.64 7.12 4.18
N TRP A 481 5.57 6.49 4.89
CA TRP A 481 6.93 6.31 4.37
C TRP A 481 6.97 5.39 3.14
N LEU A 482 6.30 4.24 3.19
CA LEU A 482 6.29 3.32 2.05
C LEU A 482 5.48 3.90 0.86
N ILE A 483 4.48 4.77 1.12
CA ILE A 483 3.81 5.57 0.08
C ILE A 483 4.81 6.49 -0.64
N ARG A 484 5.74 7.13 0.09
CA ARG A 484 6.82 7.92 -0.54
C ARG A 484 7.77 7.03 -1.33
N VAL A 485 8.08 5.83 -0.85
CA VAL A 485 8.90 4.86 -1.60
C VAL A 485 8.20 4.44 -2.90
N TYR A 486 6.88 4.24 -2.89
CA TYR A 486 6.09 4.07 -4.13
C TYR A 486 6.26 5.26 -5.06
N THR A 487 6.11 6.47 -4.51
CA THR A 487 6.26 7.72 -5.28
C THR A 487 7.65 7.80 -5.92
N MET A 488 8.71 7.55 -5.17
CA MET A 488 10.11 7.56 -5.65
C MET A 488 10.31 6.62 -6.84
N ASN A 489 9.80 5.39 -6.73
CA ASN A 489 9.91 4.41 -7.80
C ASN A 489 9.07 4.80 -9.03
N LEU A 490 7.84 5.27 -8.84
CA LEU A 490 6.97 5.66 -9.95
C LEU A 490 7.48 6.91 -10.68
N LEU A 491 8.02 7.89 -9.96
CA LEU A 491 8.63 9.08 -10.54
C LEU A 491 9.95 8.78 -11.26
N SER A 492 10.71 7.77 -10.84
CA SER A 492 11.93 7.34 -11.53
C SER A 492 11.69 6.82 -12.95
N VAL A 493 10.44 6.48 -13.32
CA VAL A 493 10.06 6.21 -14.72
C VAL A 493 10.23 7.46 -15.59
N PHE A 494 10.01 8.65 -15.03
CA PHE A 494 9.93 9.93 -15.75
C PHE A 494 11.15 10.85 -15.53
N PHE A 495 11.85 10.70 -14.41
CA PHE A 495 12.93 11.61 -14.00
C PHE A 495 14.21 10.83 -13.67
N PRO A 496 15.36 11.24 -14.22
CA PRO A 496 16.63 10.51 -14.01
C PRO A 496 17.22 10.69 -12.60
N TYR A 497 16.87 11.76 -11.88
CA TYR A 497 17.44 12.12 -10.58
C TYR A 497 18.98 12.07 -10.57
N GLU A 498 19.58 12.86 -11.46
CA GLU A 498 21.04 12.98 -11.60
C GLU A 498 21.63 14.06 -10.69
#